data_44c2b455ac8ad337f664faedd8824a89
#
_entry.id   44c2b455ac8ad337f664faedd8824a89
#
_cell.length_a   1.000
_cell.length_b   1.000
_cell.length_c   1.000
_cell.angle_alpha   90.00
_cell.angle_beta   90.00
_cell.angle_gamma   90.00
#
_symmetry.space_group_name_H-M   'P 1'
#
loop_
_entity.id
_entity.type
_entity.pdbx_description
1 polymer ?
#
loop_
_entity_poly.entity_id
_entity_poly.type
_entity_poly.pdbx_seq_one_letter_code
_entity_poly.pdbx_strand_id
1 'polypeptide(L)'
;MRVMRQVWEENYCVFGVRKMHAFLNTHELGVGHVARCTVERLMRRMGIRGVSRRRARHVTASAPRHACPLDLVNRHFGAHDLNELWVADITYVPTQAGWVYVAFVTDVCSRKILGWKVASSLRTDLALDALNMAICQRRRENIDTRGLVHHSDRGVQYRDVRYGQALAQCKAIASVGSTGDSYDNALAEALNSLYKAELIYNTARPGYTGPWRDQREVERETSAWVHWYNTSRPHLALGGITPQQAENKHTTTRKKAA
;
A
#
# COMPACT_ATOMS: atom_id res chain seq x y z
N MET A 1 -21.46 14.89 15.69
CA MET A 1 -20.12 15.50 15.80
C MET A 1 -19.16 14.62 16.62
N ARG A 2 -19.50 14.16 17.82
CA ARG A 2 -18.64 13.28 18.65
C ARG A 2 -18.19 12.03 17.88
N VAL A 3 -19.12 11.27 17.31
CA VAL A 3 -18.83 10.07 16.49
C VAL A 3 -17.89 10.37 15.32
N MET A 4 -18.11 11.48 14.59
CA MET A 4 -17.25 11.85 13.47
C MET A 4 -15.82 12.18 13.91
N ARG A 5 -15.65 12.84 15.07
CA ARG A 5 -14.32 13.13 15.63
C ARG A 5 -13.62 11.84 16.03
N GLN A 6 -14.31 10.97 16.74
CA GLN A 6 -13.80 9.66 17.12
C GLN A 6 -13.35 8.85 15.86
N VAL A 7 -14.23 8.71 14.87
CA VAL A 7 -13.90 8.03 13.61
C VAL A 7 -12.68 8.66 12.93
N TRP A 8 -12.56 9.99 12.94
CA TRP A 8 -11.43 10.69 12.33
C TRP A 8 -10.13 10.41 13.08
N GLU A 9 -10.13 10.44 14.40
CA GLU A 9 -8.96 10.15 15.25
C GLU A 9 -8.54 8.67 15.15
N GLU A 10 -9.48 7.73 15.21
CA GLU A 10 -9.22 6.28 15.07
C GLU A 10 -8.67 5.91 13.68
N ASN A 11 -8.86 6.78 12.69
CA ASN A 11 -8.39 6.58 11.33
C ASN A 11 -7.25 7.54 10.96
N TYR A 12 -6.25 7.67 11.82
CA TYR A 12 -5.03 8.47 11.60
C TYR A 12 -5.29 9.94 11.25
N CYS A 13 -6.47 10.47 11.55
CA CYS A 13 -6.87 11.83 11.15
C CYS A 13 -6.81 12.09 9.64
N VAL A 14 -6.92 11.05 8.80
CA VAL A 14 -6.74 11.16 7.34
C VAL A 14 -8.04 11.23 6.54
N PHE A 15 -9.19 10.94 7.16
CA PHE A 15 -10.44 10.89 6.41
C PHE A 15 -10.89 12.30 6.00
N GLY A 16 -10.99 12.51 4.68
CA GLY A 16 -11.73 13.63 4.11
C GLY A 16 -13.22 13.29 3.95
N VAL A 17 -14.01 14.24 3.47
CA VAL A 17 -15.47 14.16 3.34
C VAL A 17 -15.94 12.84 2.68
N ARG A 18 -15.31 12.42 1.58
CA ARG A 18 -15.71 11.18 0.85
C ARG A 18 -15.55 9.92 1.69
N LYS A 19 -14.39 9.74 2.35
CA LYS A 19 -14.13 8.58 3.19
C LYS A 19 -14.99 8.62 4.46
N MET A 20 -15.10 9.77 5.10
CA MET A 20 -15.96 9.96 6.27
C MET A 20 -17.42 9.63 5.95
N HIS A 21 -17.95 10.14 4.84
CA HIS A 21 -19.29 9.85 4.37
C HIS A 21 -19.52 8.35 4.11
N ALA A 22 -18.59 7.72 3.39
CA ALA A 22 -18.66 6.27 3.13
C ALA A 22 -18.64 5.48 4.45
N PHE A 23 -17.70 5.79 5.35
CA PHE A 23 -17.55 5.10 6.61
C PHE A 23 -18.80 5.20 7.51
N LEU A 24 -19.37 6.40 7.66
CA LEU A 24 -20.57 6.64 8.48
C LEU A 24 -21.79 5.89 7.96
N ASN A 25 -21.89 5.66 6.63
CA ASN A 25 -23.05 5.01 6.02
C ASN A 25 -22.85 3.49 5.79
N THR A 26 -21.66 2.96 6.02
CA THR A 26 -21.38 1.52 5.87
C THR A 26 -21.18 0.79 7.20
N HIS A 27 -21.01 1.54 8.30
CA HIS A 27 -20.80 0.99 9.63
C HIS A 27 -22.00 1.32 10.53
N GLU A 28 -22.40 0.37 11.38
CA GLU A 28 -23.48 0.55 12.34
C GLU A 28 -23.01 1.40 13.53
N LEU A 29 -22.95 2.72 13.32
CA LEU A 29 -22.51 3.69 14.32
C LEU A 29 -23.66 4.37 15.07
N GLY A 30 -24.89 3.93 14.85
CA GLY A 30 -26.09 4.50 15.47
C GLY A 30 -26.43 5.94 15.03
N VAL A 31 -25.87 6.41 13.92
CA VAL A 31 -26.09 7.78 13.41
C VAL A 31 -27.10 7.86 12.27
N GLY A 32 -27.61 6.72 11.80
CA GLY A 32 -28.47 6.62 10.62
C GLY A 32 -27.78 7.06 9.33
N HIS A 33 -28.55 7.17 8.23
CA HIS A 33 -28.00 7.63 6.97
C HIS A 33 -27.69 9.13 7.00
N VAL A 34 -26.47 9.52 6.67
CA VAL A 34 -25.98 10.90 6.71
C VAL A 34 -25.67 11.39 5.29
N ALA A 35 -26.28 12.47 4.84
CA ALA A 35 -25.99 13.08 3.55
C ALA A 35 -24.56 13.66 3.49
N ARG A 36 -23.93 13.59 2.31
CA ARG A 36 -22.56 14.07 2.10
C ARG A 36 -22.38 15.55 2.43
N CYS A 37 -23.34 16.40 2.09
CA CYS A 37 -23.32 17.84 2.40
C CYS A 37 -23.33 18.10 3.92
N THR A 38 -24.06 17.28 4.68
CA THR A 38 -24.07 17.34 6.14
C THR A 38 -22.69 16.97 6.71
N VAL A 39 -22.06 15.90 6.21
CA VAL A 39 -20.70 15.50 6.60
C VAL A 39 -19.72 16.64 6.32
N GLU A 40 -19.77 17.24 5.13
CA GLU A 40 -18.88 18.35 4.75
C GLU A 40 -19.04 19.56 5.68
N ARG A 41 -20.29 19.98 5.92
CA ARG A 41 -20.60 21.10 6.81
C ARG A 41 -20.13 20.86 8.23
N LEU A 42 -20.34 19.64 8.76
CA LEU A 42 -19.93 19.28 10.11
C LEU A 42 -18.40 19.18 10.24
N MET A 43 -17.69 18.60 9.26
CA MET A 43 -16.24 18.55 9.25
C MET A 43 -15.64 19.96 9.23
N ARG A 44 -16.20 20.88 8.41
CA ARG A 44 -15.77 22.29 8.37
C ARG A 44 -15.98 22.97 9.74
N ARG A 45 -17.14 22.77 10.37
CA ARG A 45 -17.44 23.32 11.69
C ARG A 45 -16.52 22.78 12.79
N MET A 46 -16.06 21.54 12.69
CA MET A 46 -15.12 20.93 13.63
C MET A 46 -13.65 21.25 13.34
N GLY A 47 -13.33 21.93 12.23
CA GLY A 47 -11.96 22.20 11.80
C GLY A 47 -11.18 20.93 11.39
N ILE A 48 -11.87 19.82 11.10
CA ILE A 48 -11.21 18.57 10.69
C ILE A 48 -11.22 18.41 9.17
N ARG A 49 -10.14 17.87 8.63
CA ARG A 49 -9.95 17.70 7.19
C ARG A 49 -9.16 16.43 6.89
N GLY A 50 -9.30 15.93 5.67
CA GLY A 50 -8.50 14.82 5.18
C GLY A 50 -7.08 15.24 4.80
N VAL A 51 -6.19 14.26 4.77
CA VAL A 51 -4.82 14.45 4.32
C VAL A 51 -4.78 14.48 2.79
N SER A 52 -4.02 15.44 2.23
CA SER A 52 -3.77 15.56 0.80
C SER A 52 -2.38 15.03 0.45
N ARG A 53 -2.28 14.24 -0.64
CA ARG A 53 -0.98 13.81 -1.16
C ARG A 53 -0.23 15.01 -1.74
N ARG A 54 1.02 15.22 -1.34
CA ARG A 54 1.91 16.17 -2.01
C ARG A 54 2.35 15.58 -3.35
N ARG A 55 2.35 16.38 -4.43
CA ARG A 55 2.99 15.97 -5.68
C ARG A 55 4.50 15.87 -5.43
N ALA A 56 5.06 14.66 -5.55
CA ALA A 56 6.50 14.46 -5.53
C ALA A 56 7.09 14.92 -6.88
N ARG A 57 8.25 15.59 -6.84
CA ARG A 57 9.10 15.77 -8.03
C ARG A 57 9.93 14.49 -8.17
N HIS A 58 9.82 13.83 -9.32
CA HIS A 58 10.62 12.63 -9.62
C HIS A 58 12.08 13.01 -9.90
N VAL A 59 13.02 12.32 -9.24
CA VAL A 59 14.44 12.35 -9.55
C VAL A 59 14.98 10.94 -9.31
N THR A 60 14.96 10.09 -10.36
CA THR A 60 15.60 8.77 -10.31
C THR A 60 16.40 8.51 -11.59
N ALA A 61 17.63 8.05 -11.45
CA ALA A 61 18.47 7.57 -12.57
C ALA A 61 18.15 6.09 -12.82
N SER A 62 17.83 5.74 -14.08
CA SER A 62 17.42 4.40 -14.50
C SER A 62 18.60 3.56 -15.02
N ALA A 63 18.58 2.24 -14.78
CA ALA A 63 19.57 1.30 -15.30
C ALA A 63 19.42 1.02 -16.82
N PRO A 64 20.49 0.55 -17.53
CA PRO A 64 20.43 0.21 -18.96
C PRO A 64 19.47 -0.94 -19.26
N ARG A 65 18.80 -0.87 -20.44
CA ARG A 65 17.73 -1.79 -20.87
C ARG A 65 18.14 -3.27 -20.98
N HIS A 66 19.36 -3.56 -21.41
CA HIS A 66 19.84 -4.91 -21.76
C HIS A 66 20.09 -5.83 -20.55
N ALA A 67 19.99 -5.29 -19.33
CA ALA A 67 20.26 -6.04 -18.09
C ALA A 67 18.97 -6.30 -17.26
N CYS A 68 17.78 -6.10 -17.82
CA CYS A 68 16.51 -6.21 -17.09
C CYS A 68 15.58 -7.25 -17.73
N PRO A 69 14.72 -7.94 -16.95
CA PRO A 69 13.60 -8.72 -17.47
C PRO A 69 12.67 -7.87 -18.34
N LEU A 70 11.86 -8.52 -19.19
CA LEU A 70 10.89 -7.86 -20.05
C LEU A 70 9.77 -7.22 -19.23
N ASP A 71 9.25 -6.08 -19.70
CA ASP A 71 8.00 -5.53 -19.19
C ASP A 71 6.82 -6.36 -19.73
N LEU A 72 6.20 -7.13 -18.86
CA LEU A 72 5.02 -7.96 -19.18
C LEU A 72 3.71 -7.23 -18.89
N VAL A 73 3.75 -6.14 -18.13
CA VAL A 73 2.56 -5.40 -17.73
C VAL A 73 2.11 -4.43 -18.81
N ASN A 74 3.06 -3.87 -19.56
CA ASN A 74 2.82 -2.99 -20.70
C ASN A 74 1.71 -1.95 -20.43
N ARG A 75 1.76 -1.31 -19.26
CA ARG A 75 0.79 -0.32 -18.73
C ARG A 75 -0.62 -0.85 -18.41
N HIS A 76 -0.86 -2.14 -18.52
CA HIS A 76 -2.14 -2.75 -18.15
C HIS A 76 -2.10 -3.18 -16.66
N PHE A 77 -2.20 -2.21 -15.76
CA PHE A 77 -2.28 -2.45 -14.29
C PHE A 77 -3.69 -2.85 -13.83
N GLY A 78 -4.44 -3.55 -14.65
CA GLY A 78 -5.69 -4.18 -14.30
C GLY A 78 -5.45 -5.65 -13.96
N ALA A 79 -5.71 -6.07 -12.75
CA ALA A 79 -5.78 -7.47 -12.37
C ALA A 79 -7.24 -7.81 -12.07
N HIS A 80 -7.75 -8.86 -12.71
CA HIS A 80 -9.12 -9.33 -12.51
C HIS A 80 -9.20 -10.34 -11.38
N ASP A 81 -8.06 -10.99 -11.07
CA ASP A 81 -7.96 -12.04 -10.07
C ASP A 81 -6.87 -11.76 -9.02
N LEU A 82 -7.00 -12.37 -7.84
CA LEU A 82 -5.98 -12.31 -6.80
C LEU A 82 -4.72 -13.02 -7.29
N ASN A 83 -3.55 -12.45 -6.96
CA ASN A 83 -2.24 -12.98 -7.36
C ASN A 83 -2.00 -13.07 -8.88
N GLU A 84 -2.76 -12.35 -9.68
CA GLU A 84 -2.45 -12.18 -11.10
C GLU A 84 -1.25 -11.23 -11.28
N LEU A 85 -1.25 -10.14 -10.53
CA LEU A 85 -0.19 -9.14 -10.56
C LEU A 85 0.13 -8.60 -9.16
N TRP A 86 1.39 -8.67 -8.76
CA TRP A 86 1.93 -7.93 -7.63
C TRP A 86 2.83 -6.81 -8.11
N VAL A 87 2.80 -5.70 -7.41
CA VAL A 87 3.73 -4.58 -7.63
C VAL A 87 4.56 -4.34 -6.38
N ALA A 88 5.84 -4.03 -6.59
CA ALA A 88 6.77 -3.71 -5.53
C ALA A 88 7.48 -2.37 -5.77
N ASP A 89 7.73 -1.65 -4.69
CA ASP A 89 8.50 -0.41 -4.73
C ASP A 89 9.14 -0.13 -3.36
N ILE A 90 10.20 0.67 -3.36
CA ILE A 90 10.91 1.09 -2.15
C ILE A 90 10.76 2.60 -1.99
N THR A 91 10.47 3.01 -0.77
CA THR A 91 10.45 4.42 -0.40
C THR A 91 11.41 4.70 0.74
N TYR A 92 11.72 5.96 0.99
CA TYR A 92 12.62 6.39 2.06
C TYR A 92 11.94 7.35 3.02
N VAL A 93 12.33 7.27 4.27
CA VAL A 93 11.81 8.05 5.41
C VAL A 93 12.98 8.73 6.12
N PRO A 94 12.96 10.05 6.29
CA PRO A 94 13.96 10.74 7.10
C PRO A 94 13.70 10.50 8.59
N THR A 95 14.77 10.17 9.33
CA THR A 95 14.75 10.06 10.79
C THR A 95 15.88 10.86 11.41
N GLN A 96 15.87 11.04 12.72
CA GLN A 96 16.96 11.69 13.44
C GLN A 96 18.25 10.87 13.37
N ALA A 97 18.15 9.54 13.24
CA ALA A 97 19.29 8.62 13.09
C ALA A 97 19.76 8.45 11.63
N GLY A 98 19.19 9.19 10.67
CA GLY A 98 19.50 9.09 9.24
C GLY A 98 18.34 8.57 8.41
N TRP A 99 18.63 8.15 7.17
CA TRP A 99 17.62 7.63 6.25
C TRP A 99 17.23 6.18 6.56
N VAL A 100 15.95 5.92 6.50
CA VAL A 100 15.35 4.57 6.62
C VAL A 100 14.59 4.27 5.34
N TYR A 101 14.68 3.03 4.89
CA TYR A 101 14.06 2.55 3.64
C TYR A 101 12.94 1.59 3.95
N VAL A 102 11.86 1.68 3.19
CA VAL A 102 10.67 0.82 3.36
C VAL A 102 10.30 0.22 2.02
N ALA A 103 10.32 -1.11 1.94
CA ALA A 103 9.83 -1.86 0.78
C ALA A 103 8.40 -2.33 1.02
N PHE A 104 7.57 -2.29 -0.02
CA PHE A 104 6.22 -2.84 -0.02
C PHE A 104 6.02 -3.79 -1.20
N VAL A 105 5.23 -4.84 -0.99
CA VAL A 105 4.70 -5.73 -2.02
C VAL A 105 3.17 -5.72 -1.91
N THR A 106 2.48 -5.41 -3.00
CA THR A 106 1.04 -5.17 -3.02
C THR A 106 0.36 -5.95 -4.14
N ASP A 107 -0.72 -6.64 -3.83
CA ASP A 107 -1.60 -7.26 -4.80
C ASP A 107 -2.43 -6.19 -5.54
N VAL A 108 -2.40 -6.20 -6.86
CA VAL A 108 -3.05 -5.17 -7.68
C VAL A 108 -4.56 -5.29 -7.66
N CYS A 109 -5.12 -6.50 -7.61
CA CYS A 109 -6.55 -6.74 -7.57
C CYS A 109 -7.18 -6.26 -6.25
N SER A 110 -6.66 -6.74 -5.13
CA SER A 110 -7.20 -6.43 -3.80
C SER A 110 -6.68 -5.14 -3.19
N ARG A 111 -5.58 -4.58 -3.71
CA ARG A 111 -4.84 -3.46 -3.12
C ARG A 111 -4.22 -3.80 -1.76
N LYS A 112 -4.22 -5.07 -1.34
CA LYS A 112 -3.68 -5.53 -0.07
C LYS A 112 -2.16 -5.47 -0.07
N ILE A 113 -1.58 -4.88 0.97
CA ILE A 113 -0.15 -4.97 1.23
C ILE A 113 0.11 -6.37 1.79
N LEU A 114 0.82 -7.20 1.02
CA LEU A 114 1.11 -8.58 1.35
C LEU A 114 2.41 -8.74 2.12
N GLY A 115 3.38 -7.89 1.80
CA GLY A 115 4.67 -7.90 2.46
C GLY A 115 5.26 -6.51 2.54
N TRP A 116 6.07 -6.29 3.55
CA TRP A 116 6.79 -5.05 3.78
C TRP A 116 8.02 -5.29 4.64
N LYS A 117 9.00 -4.39 4.54
CA LYS A 117 10.21 -4.41 5.37
C LYS A 117 10.73 -2.99 5.56
N VAL A 118 11.26 -2.73 6.75
CA VAL A 118 11.95 -1.48 7.09
C VAL A 118 13.42 -1.78 7.37
N ALA A 119 14.35 -1.01 6.81
CA ALA A 119 15.78 -1.16 7.05
C ALA A 119 16.51 0.19 6.99
N SER A 120 17.65 0.28 7.66
CA SER A 120 18.54 1.46 7.61
C SER A 120 19.46 1.48 6.38
N SER A 121 19.40 0.46 5.52
CA SER A 121 20.23 0.36 4.31
C SER A 121 19.41 -0.12 3.11
N LEU A 122 19.77 0.40 1.93
CA LEU A 122 19.14 0.04 0.66
C LEU A 122 19.83 -1.19 0.03
N ARG A 123 19.87 -2.31 0.77
CA ARG A 123 20.42 -3.59 0.29
C ARG A 123 19.31 -4.47 -0.28
N THR A 124 19.70 -5.47 -1.06
CA THR A 124 18.78 -6.47 -1.64
C THR A 124 17.90 -7.14 -0.59
N ASP A 125 18.42 -7.39 0.61
CA ASP A 125 17.68 -8.03 1.71
C ASP A 125 16.39 -7.28 2.07
N LEU A 126 16.37 -5.95 1.92
CA LEU A 126 15.18 -5.14 2.15
C LEU A 126 14.01 -5.56 1.24
N ALA A 127 14.25 -5.66 -0.06
CA ALA A 127 13.23 -6.06 -1.04
C ALA A 127 12.90 -7.56 -0.90
N LEU A 128 13.92 -8.38 -0.69
CA LEU A 128 13.78 -9.83 -0.56
C LEU A 128 12.96 -10.22 0.69
N ASP A 129 13.17 -9.57 1.83
CA ASP A 129 12.40 -9.82 3.05
C ASP A 129 10.91 -9.44 2.86
N ALA A 130 10.64 -8.31 2.18
CA ALA A 130 9.27 -7.92 1.84
C ALA A 130 8.60 -8.95 0.92
N LEU A 131 9.30 -9.45 -0.11
CA LEU A 131 8.81 -10.50 -0.99
C LEU A 131 8.55 -11.81 -0.23
N ASN A 132 9.49 -12.25 0.59
CA ASN A 132 9.35 -13.47 1.38
C ASN A 132 8.16 -13.39 2.35
N MET A 133 7.94 -12.23 2.97
CA MET A 133 6.75 -12.00 3.79
C MET A 133 5.46 -12.18 2.97
N ALA A 134 5.38 -11.62 1.76
CA ALA A 134 4.21 -11.75 0.88
C ALA A 134 3.97 -13.22 0.48
N ILE A 135 5.01 -13.94 0.08
CA ILE A 135 4.94 -15.36 -0.26
C ILE A 135 4.49 -16.19 0.94
N CYS A 136 5.07 -15.96 2.12
CA CYS A 136 4.69 -16.65 3.35
C CYS A 136 3.23 -16.38 3.73
N GLN A 137 2.74 -15.15 3.56
CA GLN A 137 1.35 -14.80 3.81
C GLN A 137 0.42 -15.61 2.90
N ARG A 138 0.68 -15.64 1.59
CA ARG A 138 -0.16 -16.41 0.65
C ARG A 138 -0.13 -17.91 0.91
N ARG A 139 1.02 -18.46 1.28
CA ARG A 139 1.13 -19.89 1.69
C ARG A 139 0.27 -20.19 2.92
N ARG A 140 0.28 -19.33 3.95
CA ARG A 140 -0.56 -19.47 5.14
C ARG A 140 -2.07 -19.37 4.84
N GLU A 141 -2.43 -18.55 3.86
CA GLU A 141 -3.80 -18.38 3.38
C GLU A 141 -4.24 -19.50 2.43
N ASN A 142 -3.34 -20.46 2.06
CA ASN A 142 -3.53 -21.50 1.05
C ASN A 142 -3.96 -20.93 -0.32
N ILE A 143 -3.43 -19.77 -0.68
CA ILE A 143 -3.71 -19.10 -1.95
C ILE A 143 -2.56 -19.36 -2.92
N ASP A 144 -2.89 -19.86 -4.12
CA ASP A 144 -1.91 -20.20 -5.16
C ASP A 144 -1.27 -18.94 -5.77
N THR A 145 0.03 -19.02 -6.02
CA THR A 145 0.83 -17.97 -6.65
C THR A 145 1.41 -18.38 -8.00
N ARG A 146 1.00 -19.53 -8.56
CA ARG A 146 1.46 -19.98 -9.88
C ARG A 146 1.00 -19.04 -10.97
N GLY A 147 1.94 -18.61 -11.82
CA GLY A 147 1.65 -17.67 -12.90
C GLY A 147 1.53 -16.20 -12.47
N LEU A 148 1.74 -15.91 -11.17
CA LEU A 148 1.84 -14.54 -10.67
C LEU A 148 2.89 -13.75 -11.47
N VAL A 149 2.51 -12.58 -11.97
CA VAL A 149 3.46 -11.59 -12.48
C VAL A 149 3.86 -10.67 -11.31
N HIS A 150 5.17 -10.61 -11.02
CA HIS A 150 5.72 -9.69 -10.04
C HIS A 150 6.42 -8.55 -10.76
N HIS A 151 5.84 -7.35 -10.67
CA HIS A 151 6.34 -6.15 -11.34
C HIS A 151 7.03 -5.20 -10.36
N SER A 152 8.21 -4.71 -10.72
CA SER A 152 8.98 -3.73 -9.96
C SER A 152 9.64 -2.70 -10.87
N ASP A 153 10.21 -1.66 -10.28
CA ASP A 153 11.12 -0.77 -10.98
C ASP A 153 12.47 -1.47 -11.34
N ARG A 154 13.39 -0.73 -11.97
CA ARG A 154 14.72 -1.23 -12.35
C ARG A 154 15.77 -1.15 -11.25
N GLY A 155 15.36 -1.01 -10.00
CA GLY A 155 16.25 -0.98 -8.87
C GLY A 155 17.16 -2.20 -8.83
N VAL A 156 18.43 -2.01 -8.44
CA VAL A 156 19.42 -3.10 -8.33
C VAL A 156 18.97 -4.19 -7.35
N GLN A 157 18.14 -3.86 -6.37
CA GLN A 157 17.59 -4.77 -5.36
C GLN A 157 16.71 -5.86 -5.97
N TYR A 158 15.95 -5.52 -7.01
CA TYR A 158 15.04 -6.44 -7.72
C TYR A 158 15.74 -7.30 -8.77
N ARG A 159 17.01 -7.00 -9.07
CA ARG A 159 17.85 -7.70 -10.07
C ARG A 159 18.83 -8.69 -9.43
N ASP A 160 18.86 -8.78 -8.13
CA ASP A 160 19.71 -9.74 -7.40
C ASP A 160 19.24 -11.18 -7.69
N VAL A 161 20.22 -12.08 -7.84
CA VAL A 161 19.96 -13.51 -8.11
C VAL A 161 19.08 -14.14 -7.07
N ARG A 162 19.26 -13.79 -5.78
CA ARG A 162 18.43 -14.29 -4.67
C ARG A 162 16.96 -13.87 -4.79
N TYR A 163 16.73 -12.66 -5.28
CA TYR A 163 15.37 -12.16 -5.55
C TYR A 163 14.70 -12.97 -6.67
N GLY A 164 15.41 -13.19 -7.78
CA GLY A 164 14.94 -14.05 -8.88
C GLY A 164 14.69 -15.50 -8.45
N GLN A 165 15.55 -16.06 -7.60
CA GLN A 165 15.35 -17.40 -7.04
C GLN A 165 14.09 -17.48 -6.16
N ALA A 166 13.80 -16.47 -5.33
CA ALA A 166 12.59 -16.43 -4.51
C ALA A 166 11.32 -16.40 -5.38
N LEU A 167 11.32 -15.62 -6.46
CA LEU A 167 10.22 -15.61 -7.44
C LEU A 167 10.05 -16.98 -8.11
N ALA A 168 11.13 -17.59 -8.57
CA ALA A 168 11.09 -18.90 -9.20
C ALA A 168 10.54 -20.00 -8.26
N GLN A 169 10.90 -19.98 -6.98
CA GLN A 169 10.41 -20.91 -5.96
C GLN A 169 8.89 -20.83 -5.76
N CYS A 170 8.27 -19.66 -5.93
CA CYS A 170 6.81 -19.51 -5.88
C CYS A 170 6.16 -19.55 -7.27
N LYS A 171 6.92 -19.92 -8.32
CA LYS A 171 6.47 -20.00 -9.73
C LYS A 171 5.91 -18.67 -10.25
N ALA A 172 6.44 -17.57 -9.74
CA ALA A 172 6.12 -16.23 -10.19
C ALA A 172 7.04 -15.81 -11.36
N ILE A 173 6.53 -14.94 -12.22
CA ILE A 173 7.22 -14.41 -13.39
C ILE A 173 7.68 -12.99 -13.05
N ALA A 174 8.99 -12.72 -13.18
CA ALA A 174 9.52 -11.38 -13.01
C ALA A 174 9.16 -10.47 -14.18
N SER A 175 8.68 -9.27 -13.89
CA SER A 175 8.46 -8.19 -14.85
C SER A 175 9.10 -6.91 -14.33
N VAL A 176 9.73 -6.14 -15.21
CA VAL A 176 10.41 -4.89 -14.84
C VAL A 176 10.01 -3.78 -15.79
N GLY A 177 9.63 -2.64 -15.27
CA GLY A 177 9.15 -1.48 -16.02
C GLY A 177 10.13 -0.96 -17.07
N SER A 178 9.62 -0.21 -18.05
CA SER A 178 10.42 0.40 -19.11
C SER A 178 11.29 1.56 -18.61
N THR A 179 12.29 1.99 -19.38
CA THR A 179 13.20 3.06 -18.96
C THR A 179 12.51 4.42 -18.97
N GLY A 180 12.47 5.11 -17.81
CA GLY A 180 12.03 6.50 -17.74
C GLY A 180 10.51 6.69 -17.75
N ASP A 181 9.71 5.62 -17.69
CA ASP A 181 8.26 5.73 -17.65
C ASP A 181 7.73 5.51 -16.22
N SER A 182 7.38 6.61 -15.57
CA SER A 182 6.79 6.60 -14.22
C SER A 182 5.38 5.98 -14.17
N TYR A 183 4.78 5.69 -15.33
CA TYR A 183 3.47 5.03 -15.38
C TYR A 183 3.58 3.51 -15.16
N ASP A 184 4.75 2.93 -15.37
CA ASP A 184 4.96 1.48 -15.30
C ASP A 184 4.83 0.91 -13.87
N ASN A 185 4.92 1.74 -12.82
CA ASN A 185 4.73 1.33 -11.42
C ASN A 185 3.79 2.27 -10.63
N ALA A 186 2.86 2.92 -11.35
CA ALA A 186 1.99 3.97 -10.79
C ALA A 186 1.20 3.55 -9.54
N LEU A 187 0.86 2.26 -9.40
CA LEU A 187 0.14 1.76 -8.23
C LEU A 187 1.04 1.71 -6.98
N ALA A 188 2.27 1.20 -7.13
CA ALA A 188 3.22 1.15 -6.04
C ALA A 188 3.67 2.56 -5.61
N GLU A 189 3.89 3.46 -6.59
CA GLU A 189 4.14 4.88 -6.30
C GLU A 189 2.96 5.55 -5.59
N ALA A 190 1.72 5.21 -5.97
CA ALA A 190 0.52 5.71 -5.30
C ALA A 190 0.43 5.22 -3.86
N LEU A 191 0.82 3.96 -3.58
CA LEU A 191 0.91 3.43 -2.23
C LEU A 191 1.95 4.18 -1.41
N ASN A 192 3.17 4.37 -1.94
CA ASN A 192 4.22 5.12 -1.28
C ASN A 192 3.81 6.56 -0.97
N SER A 193 3.08 7.20 -1.90
CA SER A 193 2.53 8.54 -1.68
C SER A 193 1.47 8.58 -0.57
N LEU A 194 0.63 7.53 -0.46
CA LEU A 194 -0.34 7.38 0.63
C LEU A 194 0.37 7.15 1.97
N TYR A 195 1.31 6.22 2.03
CA TYR A 195 2.10 5.93 3.21
C TYR A 195 2.77 7.19 3.77
N LYS A 196 3.45 7.95 2.90
CA LYS A 196 4.08 9.22 3.27
C LYS A 196 3.06 10.25 3.77
N ALA A 197 1.93 10.41 3.09
CA ALA A 197 0.94 11.41 3.46
C ALA A 197 0.13 11.02 4.70
N GLU A 198 -0.21 9.74 4.86
CA GLU A 198 -1.11 9.28 5.91
C GLU A 198 -0.38 8.92 7.21
N LEU A 199 0.90 8.50 7.14
CA LEU A 199 1.71 8.16 8.31
C LEU A 199 2.90 9.10 8.50
N ILE A 200 3.82 9.15 7.52
CA ILE A 200 5.16 9.72 7.73
C ILE A 200 5.12 11.24 7.96
N TYR A 201 4.38 11.97 7.14
CA TYR A 201 4.26 13.43 7.22
C TYR A 201 2.96 13.92 7.87
N ASN A 202 2.19 13.01 8.46
CA ASN A 202 0.93 13.33 9.11
C ASN A 202 1.14 13.77 10.56
N THR A 203 1.28 15.07 10.76
CA THR A 203 1.43 15.66 12.10
C THR A 203 0.13 15.69 12.92
N ALA A 204 -1.02 15.46 12.29
CA ALA A 204 -2.32 15.42 12.96
C ALA A 204 -2.67 14.05 13.54
N ARG A 205 -1.89 13.00 13.22
CA ARG A 205 -2.16 11.63 13.71
C ARG A 205 -2.07 11.54 15.22
N PRO A 206 -2.89 10.73 15.89
CA PRO A 206 -2.74 10.45 17.31
C PRO A 206 -1.34 9.88 17.60
N GLY A 207 -0.75 10.29 18.72
CA GLY A 207 0.59 9.84 19.11
C GLY A 207 1.74 10.47 18.32
N TYR A 208 1.51 11.51 17.52
CA TYR A 208 2.61 12.25 16.89
C TYR A 208 3.44 12.97 17.96
N THR A 209 4.72 12.63 18.05
CA THR A 209 5.64 13.19 19.06
C THR A 209 6.79 14.01 18.44
N GLY A 210 6.72 14.25 17.13
CA GLY A 210 7.78 14.98 16.40
C GLY A 210 8.38 14.15 15.27
N PRO A 211 9.58 14.54 14.78
CA PRO A 211 10.29 13.77 13.76
C PRO A 211 10.60 12.35 14.21
N TRP A 212 10.57 11.42 13.26
CA TRP A 212 10.89 10.00 13.49
C TRP A 212 12.28 9.85 14.12
N ARG A 213 12.41 9.06 15.18
CA ARG A 213 13.69 8.91 15.89
C ARG A 213 14.64 7.98 15.15
N ASP A 214 14.18 6.77 14.84
CA ASP A 214 15.01 5.70 14.31
C ASP A 214 14.21 4.68 13.48
N GLN A 215 14.89 3.65 12.97
CA GLN A 215 14.30 2.55 12.22
C GLN A 215 13.22 1.81 13.03
N ARG A 216 13.43 1.56 14.31
CA ARG A 216 12.51 0.76 15.15
C ARG A 216 11.18 1.46 15.31
N GLU A 217 11.20 2.78 15.48
CA GLU A 217 9.97 3.56 15.55
C GLU A 217 9.21 3.52 14.22
N VAL A 218 9.90 3.72 13.09
CA VAL A 218 9.30 3.62 11.75
C VAL A 218 8.72 2.23 11.51
N GLU A 219 9.43 1.16 11.89
CA GLU A 219 8.98 -0.22 11.71
C GLU A 219 7.72 -0.53 12.52
N ARG A 220 7.67 -0.13 13.79
CA ARG A 220 6.49 -0.31 14.65
C ARG A 220 5.27 0.41 14.08
N GLU A 221 5.43 1.67 13.71
CA GLU A 221 4.32 2.47 13.19
C GLU A 221 3.90 2.04 11.78
N THR A 222 4.84 1.57 10.96
CA THR A 222 4.53 0.96 9.65
C THR A 222 3.72 -0.32 9.82
N SER A 223 4.05 -1.17 10.80
CA SER A 223 3.27 -2.37 11.11
C SER A 223 1.81 -2.03 11.44
N ALA A 224 1.60 -1.06 12.32
CA ALA A 224 0.27 -0.61 12.71
C ALA A 224 -0.49 -0.01 11.52
N TRP A 225 0.18 0.82 10.70
CA TRP A 225 -0.41 1.44 9.53
C TRP A 225 -0.78 0.42 8.45
N VAL A 226 0.08 -0.57 8.18
CA VAL A 226 -0.22 -1.66 7.21
C VAL A 226 -1.43 -2.47 7.67
N HIS A 227 -1.49 -2.80 8.96
CA HIS A 227 -2.67 -3.49 9.51
C HIS A 227 -3.94 -2.66 9.26
N TRP A 228 -3.95 -1.40 9.68
CA TRP A 228 -5.08 -0.49 9.45
C TRP A 228 -5.39 -0.30 7.96
N TYR A 229 -4.37 -0.14 7.10
CA TYR A 229 -4.54 -0.01 5.65
C TYR A 229 -5.30 -1.19 5.05
N ASN A 230 -4.95 -2.41 5.48
CA ASN A 230 -5.55 -3.64 4.96
C ASN A 230 -6.94 -3.94 5.55
N THR A 231 -7.20 -3.59 6.82
CA THR A 231 -8.39 -4.07 7.56
C THR A 231 -9.43 -2.99 7.85
N SER A 232 -9.03 -1.72 7.89
CA SER A 232 -9.92 -0.64 8.37
C SER A 232 -10.06 0.52 7.38
N ARG A 233 -9.06 0.77 6.54
CA ARG A 233 -9.05 1.87 5.60
C ARG A 233 -9.96 1.61 4.40
N PRO A 234 -11.01 2.44 4.13
CA PRO A 234 -11.82 2.29 2.92
C PRO A 234 -11.06 2.75 1.67
N HIS A 235 -11.11 1.96 0.61
CA HIS A 235 -10.49 2.22 -0.68
C HIS A 235 -11.53 2.52 -1.74
N LEU A 236 -11.54 3.76 -2.26
CA LEU A 236 -12.53 4.17 -3.26
C LEU A 236 -12.43 3.36 -4.56
N ALA A 237 -11.22 2.92 -4.93
CA ALA A 237 -11.00 2.04 -6.09
C ALA A 237 -11.61 0.64 -5.91
N LEU A 238 -11.91 0.24 -4.67
CA LEU A 238 -12.59 -1.02 -4.33
C LEU A 238 -14.08 -0.80 -3.99
N GLY A 239 -14.65 0.35 -4.37
CA GLY A 239 -16.03 0.68 -4.00
C GLY A 239 -16.23 1.06 -2.53
N GLY A 240 -15.16 1.49 -1.84
CA GLY A 240 -15.23 1.95 -0.45
C GLY A 240 -15.01 0.86 0.60
N ILE A 241 -14.72 -0.37 0.19
CA ILE A 241 -14.37 -1.47 1.10
C ILE A 241 -12.87 -1.54 1.38
N THR A 242 -12.48 -2.32 2.37
CA THR A 242 -11.06 -2.56 2.70
C THR A 242 -10.44 -3.62 1.78
N PRO A 243 -9.10 -3.67 1.63
CA PRO A 243 -8.41 -4.73 0.91
C PRO A 243 -8.78 -6.14 1.42
N GLN A 244 -8.86 -6.33 2.73
CA GLN A 244 -9.25 -7.61 3.32
C GLN A 244 -10.69 -8.00 2.95
N GLN A 245 -11.63 -7.06 2.95
CA GLN A 245 -13.01 -7.31 2.52
C GLN A 245 -13.08 -7.62 1.02
N ALA A 246 -12.24 -6.99 0.19
CA ALA A 246 -12.16 -7.29 -1.23
C ALA A 246 -11.71 -8.74 -1.48
N GLU A 247 -10.67 -9.20 -0.78
CA GLU A 247 -10.21 -10.60 -0.86
C GLU A 247 -11.26 -11.59 -0.39
N ASN A 248 -11.94 -11.31 0.73
CA ASN A 248 -13.00 -12.17 1.25
C ASN A 248 -14.16 -12.32 0.25
N LYS A 249 -14.58 -11.22 -0.39
CA LYS A 249 -15.61 -11.25 -1.44
C LYS A 249 -15.16 -12.10 -2.64
N HIS A 250 -13.93 -11.89 -3.10
CA HIS A 250 -13.36 -12.60 -4.24
C HIS A 250 -13.34 -14.12 -4.00
N THR A 251 -12.84 -14.54 -2.83
CA THR A 251 -12.79 -15.94 -2.43
C THR A 251 -14.18 -16.56 -2.33
N THR A 252 -15.16 -15.82 -1.82
CA THR A 252 -16.55 -16.31 -1.70
C THR A 252 -17.19 -16.49 -3.07
N THR A 253 -16.93 -15.57 -4.01
CA THR A 253 -17.46 -15.65 -5.38
C THR A 253 -16.88 -16.87 -6.12
N ARG A 254 -15.58 -17.14 -6.00
CA ARG A 254 -14.94 -18.33 -6.61
C ARG A 254 -15.50 -19.64 -6.05
N LYS A 255 -15.72 -19.72 -4.73
CA LYS A 255 -16.32 -20.94 -4.12
C LYS A 255 -17.77 -21.20 -4.56
N LYS A 256 -18.51 -20.19 -5.00
CA LYS A 256 -19.87 -20.35 -5.53
C LYS A 256 -19.90 -20.70 -7.03
N ALA A 257 -18.80 -20.46 -7.74
CA ALA A 257 -18.67 -20.71 -9.17
C ALA A 257 -17.98 -22.06 -9.49
N ALA A 258 -17.38 -22.71 -8.50
CA ALA A 258 -16.77 -24.04 -8.57
C ALA A 258 -17.71 -25.10 -8.01
#